data_feaf252cf3c66c952c626c024060bd8d
#
_entry.id   feaf252cf3c66c952c626c024060bd8d
#
_cell.length_a   1.000
_cell.length_b   1.000
_cell.length_c   1.000
_cell.angle_alpha   90.00
_cell.angle_beta   90.00
_cell.angle_gamma   90.00
#
_symmetry.space_group_name_H-M   'P 1'
#
loop_
_entity.id
_entity.type
_entity.pdbx_description
1 polymer ?
#
loop_
_entity_poly.entity_id
_entity_poly.type
_entity_poly.pdbx_seq_one_letter_code
_entity_poly.pdbx_strand_id
1 'polypeptide(L)'
;AVECLAVFESTAIALYRERYVDVGLYESYVYPGIAPLLKALHEGGAHVAVASAKPRFMLQRLTAHFGLDRYLDAIVGIGMERHSADKRDLILQALPGGADPARACMAGDRHFDIEAAKALGLCAVGADYGYSLPGELAASGADAVFESVSAMSEWMLEGKAPRGLFISMEGSDGCGKSTQMARLKEWLERRGFETLLTREPGGCPISERIRGVLLSLDSRGMSDECEALLYAASRAEHVREVIEPALKCGKIVICDRFLDSSIAYQAYGRELGEGFIRQINAPAVRRVFPDLTLLLELDRESARRRLAGGAPPDRLEIEKEDFFARVQAGYDALAAAEPGRIVRVDADRSIEEVFESVKSAVDKKL
;
A
#
# COMPACT_ATOMS: atom_id res chain seq x y z
N ALA A 1 -54.26 31.12 2.52
CA ALA A 1 -53.53 30.03 3.22
C ALA A 1 -52.17 29.79 2.59
N VAL A 2 -52.03 29.75 1.26
CA VAL A 2 -50.74 29.51 0.55
C VAL A 2 -49.78 30.71 0.73
N GLU A 3 -50.25 31.95 0.63
CA GLU A 3 -49.46 33.15 0.88
C GLU A 3 -48.98 33.26 2.32
N CYS A 4 -49.76 32.83 3.29
CA CYS A 4 -49.38 32.83 4.70
C CYS A 4 -48.27 31.81 5.00
N LEU A 5 -48.32 30.64 4.33
CA LEU A 5 -47.25 29.62 4.41
C LEU A 5 -45.92 30.12 3.81
N ALA A 6 -45.95 30.77 2.63
CA ALA A 6 -44.77 31.31 1.97
C ALA A 6 -44.12 32.43 2.75
N VAL A 7 -44.87 33.31 3.42
CA VAL A 7 -44.38 34.38 4.30
C VAL A 7 -43.76 33.76 5.57
N PHE A 8 -44.41 32.75 6.13
CA PHE A 8 -43.88 32.06 7.30
C PHE A 8 -42.55 31.34 7.01
N GLU A 9 -42.48 30.65 5.87
CA GLU A 9 -41.29 29.95 5.40
C GLU A 9 -40.15 30.92 5.13
N SER A 10 -40.36 32.03 4.46
CA SER A 10 -39.33 33.05 4.21
C SER A 10 -38.84 33.70 5.49
N THR A 11 -39.72 33.95 6.47
CA THR A 11 -39.36 34.54 7.76
C THR A 11 -38.58 33.53 8.61
N ALA A 12 -38.95 32.25 8.64
CA ALA A 12 -38.28 31.21 9.34
C ALA A 12 -36.84 30.99 8.77
N ILE A 13 -36.73 30.98 7.44
CA ILE A 13 -35.42 30.89 6.75
C ILE A 13 -34.52 32.09 7.08
N ALA A 14 -35.08 33.31 7.11
CA ALA A 14 -34.31 34.49 7.46
C ALA A 14 -33.79 34.46 8.91
N LEU A 15 -34.65 34.12 9.88
CA LEU A 15 -34.24 33.96 11.28
C LEU A 15 -33.23 32.81 11.50
N TYR A 16 -33.40 31.71 10.77
CA TYR A 16 -32.43 30.60 10.78
C TYR A 16 -31.09 31.07 10.25
N ARG A 17 -31.05 31.78 9.11
CA ARG A 17 -29.83 32.29 8.51
C ARG A 17 -29.10 33.26 9.41
N GLU A 18 -29.82 34.19 10.04
CA GLU A 18 -29.26 35.16 10.99
C GLU A 18 -28.55 34.46 12.15
N ARG A 19 -29.22 33.52 12.84
CA ARG A 19 -28.60 32.75 13.91
C ARG A 19 -27.47 31.83 13.41
N TYR A 20 -27.68 31.20 12.26
CA TYR A 20 -26.73 30.18 11.76
C TYR A 20 -25.38 30.79 11.41
N VAL A 21 -25.34 31.96 10.80
CA VAL A 21 -24.08 32.59 10.37
C VAL A 21 -23.19 32.98 11.54
N ASP A 22 -23.76 33.41 12.65
CA ASP A 22 -23.00 33.97 13.76
C ASP A 22 -22.85 33.01 14.95
N VAL A 23 -23.73 32.04 15.07
CA VAL A 23 -23.73 31.07 16.20
C VAL A 23 -23.75 29.63 15.68
N GLY A 24 -24.77 29.25 14.92
CA GLY A 24 -25.00 27.86 14.54
C GLY A 24 -23.89 27.25 13.67
N LEU A 25 -23.17 28.08 12.92
CA LEU A 25 -22.01 27.62 12.14
C LEU A 25 -20.93 26.99 13.02
N TYR A 26 -20.76 27.51 14.24
CA TYR A 26 -19.74 27.10 15.19
C TYR A 26 -20.24 26.05 16.22
N GLU A 27 -21.53 25.71 16.19
CA GLU A 27 -22.11 24.63 17.00
C GLU A 27 -21.84 23.23 16.40
N SER A 28 -21.00 23.16 15.35
CA SER A 28 -20.53 21.93 14.72
C SER A 28 -19.16 21.51 15.26
N TYR A 29 -18.77 20.29 14.99
CA TYR A 29 -17.45 19.77 15.32
C TYR A 29 -16.84 18.99 14.17
N VAL A 30 -15.53 18.86 14.19
CA VAL A 30 -14.78 18.05 13.23
C VAL A 30 -14.69 16.62 13.76
N TYR A 31 -15.03 15.64 12.94
CA TYR A 31 -14.85 14.24 13.33
C TYR A 31 -13.41 13.97 13.75
N PRO A 32 -13.17 13.27 14.89
CA PRO A 32 -11.84 12.92 15.33
C PRO A 32 -11.06 12.17 14.23
N GLY A 33 -9.81 12.59 13.97
CA GLY A 33 -8.96 12.02 12.93
C GLY A 33 -8.96 12.78 11.58
N ILE A 34 -9.94 13.65 11.28
CA ILE A 34 -9.98 14.42 10.02
C ILE A 34 -8.81 15.39 9.90
N ALA A 35 -8.51 16.16 10.93
CA ALA A 35 -7.40 17.13 10.85
C ALA A 35 -6.03 16.44 10.65
N PRO A 36 -5.68 15.35 11.36
CA PRO A 36 -4.50 14.54 11.05
C PRO A 36 -4.50 13.96 9.63
N LEU A 37 -5.64 13.49 9.11
CA LEU A 37 -5.75 12.97 7.75
C LEU A 37 -5.46 14.06 6.71
N LEU A 38 -6.12 15.23 6.82
CA LEU A 38 -5.90 16.34 5.89
C LEU A 38 -4.45 16.81 5.91
N LYS A 39 -3.85 16.89 7.12
CA LYS A 39 -2.43 17.20 7.27
C LYS A 39 -1.55 16.20 6.53
N ALA A 40 -1.75 14.91 6.76
CA ALA A 40 -0.94 13.85 6.14
C ALA A 40 -1.08 13.83 4.62
N LEU A 41 -2.28 14.07 4.08
CA LEU A 41 -2.52 14.17 2.64
C LEU A 41 -1.81 15.38 2.04
N HIS A 42 -1.92 16.55 2.68
CA HIS A 42 -1.29 17.79 2.23
C HIS A 42 0.25 17.70 2.29
N GLU A 43 0.81 17.23 3.40
CA GLU A 43 2.27 17.01 3.54
C GLU A 43 2.78 15.91 2.59
N GLY A 44 1.94 14.94 2.21
CA GLY A 44 2.21 13.93 1.18
C GLY A 44 2.11 14.45 -0.26
N GLY A 45 1.88 15.77 -0.45
CA GLY A 45 1.80 16.40 -1.77
C GLY A 45 0.49 16.19 -2.51
N ALA A 46 -0.57 15.73 -1.84
CA ALA A 46 -1.90 15.68 -2.44
C ALA A 46 -2.52 17.06 -2.49
N HIS A 47 -3.20 17.39 -3.60
CA HIS A 47 -4.08 18.56 -3.65
C HIS A 47 -5.35 18.28 -2.85
N VAL A 48 -5.53 18.97 -1.75
CA VAL A 48 -6.65 18.77 -0.82
C VAL A 48 -7.66 19.91 -0.98
N ALA A 49 -8.91 19.58 -1.26
CA ALA A 49 -9.94 20.57 -1.51
C ALA A 49 -11.27 20.23 -0.81
N VAL A 50 -12.05 21.27 -0.54
CA VAL A 50 -13.43 21.14 -0.09
C VAL A 50 -14.37 21.61 -1.20
N ALA A 51 -15.33 20.76 -1.58
CA ALA A 51 -16.41 21.06 -2.50
C ALA A 51 -17.78 20.86 -1.81
N SER A 52 -18.51 21.92 -1.53
CA SER A 52 -19.75 21.86 -0.75
C SER A 52 -20.84 22.78 -1.30
N ALA A 53 -22.10 22.36 -1.13
CA ALA A 53 -23.28 23.20 -1.41
C ALA A 53 -23.46 24.34 -0.37
N LYS A 54 -22.59 24.45 0.63
CA LYS A 54 -22.59 25.59 1.57
C LYS A 54 -22.04 26.86 0.88
N PRO A 55 -22.51 28.06 1.25
CA PRO A 55 -21.90 29.30 0.78
C PRO A 55 -20.40 29.35 1.06
N ARG A 56 -19.60 29.78 0.06
CA ARG A 56 -18.14 29.78 0.15
C ARG A 56 -17.61 30.52 1.37
N PHE A 57 -18.20 31.68 1.69
CA PHE A 57 -17.76 32.47 2.85
C PHE A 57 -17.97 31.74 4.19
N MET A 58 -19.04 30.94 4.30
CA MET A 58 -19.28 30.12 5.49
C MET A 58 -18.26 28.98 5.60
N LEU A 59 -17.91 28.35 4.47
CA LEU A 59 -16.86 27.33 4.44
C LEU A 59 -15.52 27.89 4.88
N GLN A 60 -15.15 29.08 4.37
CA GLN A 60 -13.90 29.76 4.76
C GLN A 60 -13.86 30.07 6.27
N ARG A 61 -14.98 30.60 6.84
CA ARG A 61 -15.07 30.85 8.27
C ARG A 61 -14.98 29.55 9.09
N LEU A 62 -15.65 28.51 8.63
CA LEU A 62 -15.69 27.21 9.31
C LEU A 62 -14.33 26.51 9.30
N THR A 63 -13.68 26.44 8.15
CA THR A 63 -12.36 25.81 8.02
C THR A 63 -11.30 26.56 8.81
N ALA A 64 -11.34 27.89 8.82
CA ALA A 64 -10.44 28.72 9.63
C ALA A 64 -10.70 28.54 11.14
N HIS A 65 -11.97 28.48 11.57
CA HIS A 65 -12.33 28.25 12.98
C HIS A 65 -11.73 26.93 13.51
N PHE A 66 -11.78 25.86 12.71
CA PHE A 66 -11.22 24.57 13.07
C PHE A 66 -9.74 24.41 12.71
N GLY A 67 -9.10 25.42 12.12
CA GLY A 67 -7.71 25.39 11.71
C GLY A 67 -7.41 24.37 10.61
N LEU A 68 -8.40 24.05 9.76
CA LEU A 68 -8.28 23.10 8.65
C LEU A 68 -7.83 23.80 7.36
N ASP A 69 -8.05 25.11 7.23
CA ASP A 69 -7.74 25.94 6.07
C ASP A 69 -6.27 25.83 5.62
N ARG A 70 -5.34 25.67 6.56
CA ARG A 70 -3.90 25.49 6.30
C ARG A 70 -3.54 24.19 5.57
N TYR A 71 -4.45 23.24 5.49
CA TYR A 71 -4.27 21.96 4.78
C TYR A 71 -5.07 21.89 3.49
N LEU A 72 -5.79 22.97 3.12
CA LEU A 72 -6.67 23.00 1.96
C LEU A 72 -6.09 23.90 0.87
N ASP A 73 -5.90 23.34 -0.32
CA ASP A 73 -5.45 24.07 -1.50
C ASP A 73 -6.60 24.81 -2.19
N ALA A 74 -7.85 24.30 -2.03
CA ALA A 74 -9.05 24.95 -2.57
C ALA A 74 -10.26 24.79 -1.64
N ILE A 75 -11.06 25.88 -1.55
CA ILE A 75 -12.36 25.89 -0.85
C ILE A 75 -13.41 26.36 -1.83
N VAL A 76 -14.24 25.43 -2.29
CA VAL A 76 -15.30 25.66 -3.28
C VAL A 76 -16.66 25.51 -2.63
N GLY A 77 -17.45 26.53 -2.75
CA GLY A 77 -18.83 26.61 -2.26
C GLY A 77 -19.70 27.44 -3.20
N ILE A 78 -21.01 27.41 -2.97
CA ILE A 78 -21.94 28.22 -3.78
C ILE A 78 -21.73 29.72 -3.54
N GLY A 79 -21.93 30.52 -4.60
CA GLY A 79 -21.97 31.99 -4.50
C GLY A 79 -23.21 32.46 -3.76
N MET A 80 -23.17 33.67 -3.20
CA MET A 80 -24.28 34.24 -2.42
C MET A 80 -25.56 34.42 -3.24
N GLU A 81 -25.45 34.53 -4.57
CA GLU A 81 -26.59 34.74 -5.49
C GLU A 81 -27.22 33.45 -5.99
N ARG A 82 -26.59 32.30 -5.74
CA ARG A 82 -27.11 31.00 -6.20
C ARG A 82 -27.67 30.20 -5.02
N HIS A 83 -28.88 29.69 -5.17
CA HIS A 83 -29.55 28.87 -4.14
C HIS A 83 -29.24 27.38 -4.28
N SER A 84 -28.70 26.96 -5.43
CA SER A 84 -28.22 25.57 -5.66
C SER A 84 -27.10 25.57 -6.69
N ALA A 85 -26.20 24.59 -6.62
CA ALA A 85 -25.21 24.31 -7.65
C ALA A 85 -25.16 22.81 -7.87
N ASP A 86 -24.90 22.39 -9.10
CA ASP A 86 -24.60 21.00 -9.40
C ASP A 86 -23.32 20.60 -8.66
N LYS A 87 -23.37 19.48 -7.95
CA LYS A 87 -22.22 19.00 -7.19
C LYS A 87 -21.01 18.73 -8.11
N ARG A 88 -21.26 18.32 -9.35
CA ARG A 88 -20.23 18.11 -10.37
C ARG A 88 -19.45 19.38 -10.68
N ASP A 89 -20.14 20.51 -10.82
CA ASP A 89 -19.51 21.81 -11.09
C ASP A 89 -18.61 22.24 -9.92
N LEU A 90 -19.05 21.98 -8.69
CA LEU A 90 -18.25 22.29 -7.49
C LEU A 90 -16.99 21.42 -7.41
N ILE A 91 -17.11 20.13 -7.74
CA ILE A 91 -15.97 19.22 -7.79
C ILE A 91 -14.97 19.65 -8.88
N LEU A 92 -15.46 19.96 -10.10
CA LEU A 92 -14.59 20.41 -11.19
C LEU A 92 -13.84 21.70 -10.86
N GLN A 93 -14.47 22.63 -10.15
CA GLN A 93 -13.81 23.85 -9.68
C GLN A 93 -12.78 23.59 -8.58
N ALA A 94 -12.92 22.51 -7.82
CA ALA A 94 -12.02 22.12 -6.76
C ALA A 94 -10.78 21.37 -7.27
N LEU A 95 -10.84 20.77 -8.46
CA LEU A 95 -9.72 20.09 -9.09
C LEU A 95 -8.69 21.09 -9.65
N PRO A 96 -7.39 20.81 -9.53
CA PRO A 96 -6.36 21.63 -10.18
C PRO A 96 -6.49 21.52 -11.70
N GLY A 97 -6.15 22.62 -12.40
CA GLY A 97 -6.24 22.66 -13.86
C GLY A 97 -5.41 21.54 -14.52
N GLY A 98 -6.04 20.78 -15.40
CA GLY A 98 -5.41 19.65 -16.08
C GLY A 98 -5.28 18.36 -15.24
N ALA A 99 -5.94 18.29 -14.08
CA ALA A 99 -5.95 17.08 -13.27
C ALA A 99 -6.63 15.93 -14.02
N ASP A 100 -6.02 14.74 -13.94
CA ASP A 100 -6.64 13.50 -14.39
C ASP A 100 -7.69 13.05 -13.36
N PRO A 101 -8.99 12.98 -13.72
CA PRO A 101 -10.04 12.54 -12.80
C PRO A 101 -9.78 11.16 -12.21
N ALA A 102 -9.17 10.24 -12.96
CA ALA A 102 -8.85 8.89 -12.48
C ALA A 102 -7.84 8.89 -11.32
N ARG A 103 -7.10 9.99 -11.10
CA ARG A 103 -6.16 10.21 -9.99
C ARG A 103 -6.76 11.03 -8.86
N ALA A 104 -8.03 11.38 -8.92
CA ALA A 104 -8.72 12.15 -7.91
C ALA A 104 -9.73 11.27 -7.15
N CYS A 105 -9.96 11.64 -5.89
CA CYS A 105 -10.89 10.96 -5.02
C CYS A 105 -11.84 11.99 -4.38
N MET A 106 -13.14 11.69 -4.39
CA MET A 106 -14.15 12.43 -3.65
C MET A 106 -14.61 11.62 -2.46
N ALA A 107 -14.46 12.15 -1.25
CA ALA A 107 -15.04 11.58 -0.05
C ALA A 107 -16.29 12.38 0.35
N GLY A 108 -17.39 11.69 0.57
CA GLY A 108 -18.67 12.31 0.98
C GLY A 108 -19.57 11.36 1.75
N ASP A 109 -20.57 11.91 2.41
CA ASP A 109 -21.49 11.19 3.30
C ASP A 109 -22.93 11.09 2.73
N ARG A 110 -23.13 11.54 1.48
CA ARG A 110 -24.44 11.46 0.81
C ARG A 110 -24.30 10.95 -0.62
N HIS A 111 -25.39 10.36 -1.11
CA HIS A 111 -25.46 9.86 -2.48
C HIS A 111 -25.04 10.89 -3.55
N PHE A 112 -25.38 12.18 -3.37
CA PHE A 112 -24.99 13.26 -4.28
C PHE A 112 -23.49 13.38 -4.49
N ASP A 113 -22.69 13.14 -3.44
CA ASP A 113 -21.25 13.18 -3.49
C ASP A 113 -20.70 12.02 -4.33
N ILE A 114 -21.26 10.83 -4.09
CA ILE A 114 -20.87 9.60 -4.78
C ILE A 114 -21.26 9.65 -6.26
N GLU A 115 -22.52 9.99 -6.56
CA GLU A 115 -23.03 10.08 -7.93
C GLU A 115 -22.27 11.12 -8.75
N ALA A 116 -21.97 12.28 -8.18
CA ALA A 116 -21.22 13.33 -8.86
C ALA A 116 -19.77 12.89 -9.14
N ALA A 117 -19.10 12.25 -8.17
CA ALA A 117 -17.75 11.70 -8.35
C ALA A 117 -17.70 10.65 -9.45
N LYS A 118 -18.64 9.69 -9.45
CA LYS A 118 -18.74 8.65 -10.48
C LYS A 118 -19.01 9.23 -11.87
N ALA A 119 -19.90 10.23 -11.98
CA ALA A 119 -20.19 10.89 -13.24
C ALA A 119 -18.99 11.63 -13.85
N LEU A 120 -18.04 12.04 -13.01
CA LEU A 120 -16.80 12.71 -13.42
C LEU A 120 -15.61 11.74 -13.56
N GLY A 121 -15.77 10.46 -13.29
CA GLY A 121 -14.70 9.46 -13.35
C GLY A 121 -13.73 9.50 -12.18
N LEU A 122 -14.10 10.12 -11.04
CA LEU A 122 -13.30 10.11 -9.82
C LEU A 122 -13.52 8.81 -9.04
N CYS A 123 -12.56 8.47 -8.19
CA CYS A 123 -12.79 7.50 -7.12
C CYS A 123 -13.78 8.08 -6.11
N ALA A 124 -14.87 7.35 -5.84
CA ALA A 124 -15.95 7.77 -4.95
C ALA A 124 -15.87 7.02 -3.62
N VAL A 125 -15.64 7.74 -2.52
CA VAL A 125 -15.49 7.18 -1.18
C VAL A 125 -16.64 7.63 -0.29
N GLY A 126 -17.31 6.65 0.31
CA GLY A 126 -18.44 6.87 1.22
C GLY A 126 -17.98 6.96 2.68
N ALA A 127 -18.38 8.02 3.39
CA ALA A 127 -18.18 8.25 4.81
C ALA A 127 -19.46 7.89 5.59
N ASP A 128 -19.66 6.60 5.92
CA ASP A 128 -20.89 6.08 6.53
C ASP A 128 -21.07 6.50 8.02
N TYR A 129 -20.03 7.10 8.60
CA TYR A 129 -20.09 7.75 9.90
C TYR A 129 -20.71 9.16 9.86
N GLY A 130 -21.11 9.65 8.68
CA GLY A 130 -21.77 10.94 8.46
C GLY A 130 -23.29 10.86 8.51
N TYR A 131 -23.97 11.47 7.54
CA TYR A 131 -25.43 11.61 7.48
C TYR A 131 -26.09 10.68 6.43
N SER A 132 -25.38 9.65 5.96
CA SER A 132 -25.93 8.66 5.04
C SER A 132 -27.06 7.83 5.69
N LEU A 133 -27.99 7.40 4.86
CA LEU A 133 -28.94 6.35 5.27
C LEU A 133 -28.26 4.97 5.14
N PRO A 134 -28.69 3.96 5.90
CA PRO A 134 -28.11 2.63 5.78
C PRO A 134 -28.12 2.11 4.34
N GLY A 135 -26.94 1.81 3.80
CA GLY A 135 -26.75 1.30 2.45
C GLY A 135 -26.83 2.35 1.32
N GLU A 136 -27.11 3.63 1.61
CA GLU A 136 -27.22 4.72 0.63
C GLU A 136 -25.95 4.83 -0.22
N LEU A 137 -24.78 4.86 0.41
CA LEU A 137 -23.51 5.10 -0.27
C LEU A 137 -23.11 3.94 -1.19
N ALA A 138 -23.31 2.71 -0.73
CA ALA A 138 -23.07 1.52 -1.54
C ALA A 138 -24.04 1.43 -2.73
N ALA A 139 -25.31 1.72 -2.51
CA ALA A 139 -26.33 1.73 -3.57
C ALA A 139 -26.06 2.81 -4.63
N SER A 140 -25.40 3.91 -4.26
CA SER A 140 -24.99 4.99 -5.17
C SER A 140 -23.71 4.69 -5.94
N GLY A 141 -23.08 3.51 -5.73
CA GLY A 141 -21.92 3.06 -6.46
C GLY A 141 -20.58 3.54 -5.91
N ALA A 142 -20.49 3.79 -4.60
CA ALA A 142 -19.21 4.10 -3.96
C ALA A 142 -18.18 2.98 -4.20
N ASP A 143 -16.95 3.35 -4.52
CA ASP A 143 -15.84 2.40 -4.73
C ASP A 143 -15.36 1.81 -3.39
N ALA A 144 -15.53 2.55 -2.29
CA ALA A 144 -15.30 2.10 -0.93
C ALA A 144 -16.22 2.84 0.04
N VAL A 145 -16.64 2.19 1.12
CA VAL A 145 -17.47 2.77 2.20
C VAL A 145 -16.83 2.47 3.53
N PHE A 146 -16.71 3.48 4.39
CA PHE A 146 -16.02 3.38 5.68
C PHE A 146 -16.91 3.82 6.83
N GLU A 147 -16.97 3.00 7.87
CA GLU A 147 -17.74 3.25 9.09
C GLU A 147 -16.99 4.16 10.09
N SER A 148 -15.74 4.54 9.81
CA SER A 148 -14.94 5.40 10.65
C SER A 148 -13.89 6.21 9.88
N VAL A 149 -13.53 7.37 10.45
CA VAL A 149 -12.40 8.20 9.93
C VAL A 149 -11.09 7.42 9.93
N SER A 150 -10.85 6.56 10.93
CA SER A 150 -9.61 5.77 11.03
C SER A 150 -9.47 4.82 9.84
N ALA A 151 -10.52 4.04 9.54
CA ALA A 151 -10.51 3.11 8.40
C ALA A 151 -10.36 3.84 7.06
N MET A 152 -11.05 4.97 6.89
CA MET A 152 -10.91 5.81 5.71
C MET A 152 -9.50 6.40 5.59
N SER A 153 -8.90 6.84 6.71
CA SER A 153 -7.54 7.39 6.74
C SER A 153 -6.50 6.34 6.37
N GLU A 154 -6.60 5.14 6.93
CA GLU A 154 -5.72 4.02 6.58
C GLU A 154 -5.79 3.76 5.07
N TRP A 155 -6.99 3.65 4.53
CA TRP A 155 -7.17 3.41 3.10
C TRP A 155 -6.65 4.56 2.22
N MET A 156 -6.93 5.83 2.56
CA MET A 156 -6.49 6.99 1.79
C MET A 156 -4.97 7.18 1.85
N LEU A 157 -4.35 6.95 3.00
CA LEU A 157 -2.91 7.13 3.18
C LEU A 157 -2.13 5.94 2.61
N GLU A 158 -2.64 4.71 2.74
CA GLU A 158 -2.05 3.52 2.12
C GLU A 158 -2.13 3.55 0.58
N GLY A 159 -3.17 4.17 0.00
CA GLY A 159 -3.35 4.27 -1.45
C GLY A 159 -2.66 5.47 -2.11
N LYS A 160 -2.16 6.45 -1.36
CA LYS A 160 -1.65 7.74 -1.90
C LYS A 160 -0.29 8.20 -1.40
N ALA A 161 0.26 7.64 -0.33
CA ALA A 161 1.70 7.77 -0.17
C ALA A 161 2.31 7.09 -1.40
N PRO A 162 3.30 7.68 -2.09
CA PRO A 162 4.12 6.91 -3.01
C PRO A 162 4.71 5.77 -2.17
N ARG A 163 4.00 4.64 -2.18
CA ARG A 163 4.50 3.42 -1.57
C ARG A 163 5.80 3.13 -2.29
N GLY A 164 6.87 3.03 -1.55
CA GLY A 164 8.13 2.61 -2.11
C GLY A 164 7.98 1.30 -2.86
N LEU A 165 8.86 1.02 -3.77
CA LEU A 165 8.86 -0.21 -4.56
C LEU A 165 9.42 -1.36 -3.72
N PHE A 166 8.72 -2.50 -3.67
CA PHE A 166 9.21 -3.69 -2.99
C PHE A 166 9.71 -4.74 -3.98
N ILE A 167 11.01 -5.03 -3.94
CA ILE A 167 11.68 -5.99 -4.81
C ILE A 167 12.15 -7.17 -3.96
N SER A 168 11.75 -8.40 -4.30
CA SER A 168 12.31 -9.63 -3.76
C SER A 168 13.34 -10.22 -4.74
N MET A 169 14.46 -10.68 -4.19
CA MET A 169 15.48 -11.43 -4.93
C MET A 169 15.40 -12.89 -4.54
N GLU A 170 15.08 -13.76 -5.47
CA GLU A 170 14.86 -15.19 -5.24
C GLU A 170 15.84 -16.04 -6.06
N GLY A 171 15.95 -17.31 -5.70
CA GLY A 171 16.83 -18.27 -6.36
C GLY A 171 17.74 -19.03 -5.39
N SER A 172 18.45 -20.04 -5.89
CA SER A 172 19.33 -20.90 -5.09
C SER A 172 20.50 -20.11 -4.45
N ASP A 173 21.11 -20.69 -3.40
CA ASP A 173 22.32 -20.11 -2.86
C ASP A 173 23.47 -20.27 -3.87
N GLY A 174 24.34 -19.24 -3.94
CA GLY A 174 25.39 -19.16 -4.95
C GLY A 174 24.96 -18.59 -6.32
N CYS A 175 23.66 -18.31 -6.55
CA CYS A 175 23.23 -17.72 -7.85
C CYS A 175 23.61 -16.24 -8.03
N GLY A 176 24.16 -15.58 -6.98
CA GLY A 176 24.66 -14.21 -7.11
C GLY A 176 23.73 -13.12 -6.59
N LYS A 177 22.66 -13.44 -5.84
CA LYS A 177 21.69 -12.48 -5.27
C LYS A 177 22.37 -11.30 -4.59
N SER A 178 23.24 -11.54 -3.62
CA SER A 178 23.90 -10.48 -2.83
C SER A 178 24.69 -9.50 -3.69
N THR A 179 25.39 -10.02 -4.72
CA THR A 179 26.15 -9.19 -5.68
C THR A 179 25.21 -8.29 -6.48
N GLN A 180 24.13 -8.86 -7.00
CA GLN A 180 23.15 -8.10 -7.81
C GLN A 180 22.38 -7.09 -6.95
N MET A 181 22.03 -7.43 -5.71
CA MET A 181 21.39 -6.52 -4.77
C MET A 181 22.26 -5.30 -4.44
N ALA A 182 23.56 -5.53 -4.17
CA ALA A 182 24.49 -4.43 -3.89
C ALA A 182 24.62 -3.48 -5.11
N ARG A 183 24.74 -4.03 -6.31
CA ARG A 183 24.80 -3.25 -7.57
C ARG A 183 23.50 -2.51 -7.84
N LEU A 184 22.37 -3.17 -7.60
CA LEU A 184 21.04 -2.56 -7.78
C LEU A 184 20.85 -1.38 -6.84
N LYS A 185 21.22 -1.55 -5.56
CA LYS A 185 21.19 -0.47 -4.57
C LYS A 185 22.01 0.74 -5.06
N GLU A 186 23.25 0.53 -5.42
CA GLU A 186 24.15 1.60 -5.86
C GLU A 186 23.61 2.32 -7.11
N TRP A 187 23.05 1.57 -8.07
CA TRP A 187 22.45 2.13 -9.28
C TRP A 187 21.21 2.97 -9.00
N LEU A 188 20.32 2.53 -8.09
CA LEU A 188 19.13 3.27 -7.68
C LEU A 188 19.49 4.54 -6.90
N GLU A 189 20.47 4.45 -5.99
CA GLU A 189 20.92 5.61 -5.20
C GLU A 189 21.56 6.69 -6.08
N ARG A 190 22.31 6.31 -7.11
CA ARG A 190 22.82 7.27 -8.11
C ARG A 190 21.70 7.97 -8.90
N ARG A 191 20.52 7.39 -8.98
CA ARG A 191 19.31 7.97 -9.60
C ARG A 191 18.46 8.77 -8.62
N GLY A 192 18.89 8.91 -7.36
CA GLY A 192 18.22 9.69 -6.33
C GLY A 192 17.15 8.95 -5.55
N PHE A 193 17.03 7.63 -5.69
CA PHE A 193 16.11 6.83 -4.89
C PHE A 193 16.72 6.46 -3.53
N GLU A 194 15.95 6.59 -2.46
CA GLU A 194 16.33 6.00 -1.18
C GLU A 194 16.08 4.49 -1.20
N THR A 195 17.08 3.69 -0.81
CA THR A 195 17.00 2.24 -0.82
C THR A 195 17.21 1.62 0.54
N LEU A 196 16.60 0.46 0.76
CA LEU A 196 16.83 -0.39 1.93
C LEU A 196 17.14 -1.81 1.46
N LEU A 197 18.33 -2.33 1.81
CA LEU A 197 18.66 -3.75 1.67
C LEU A 197 18.28 -4.49 2.94
N THR A 198 17.61 -5.62 2.77
CA THR A 198 17.23 -6.50 3.88
C THR A 198 17.19 -7.96 3.43
N ARG A 199 16.87 -8.90 4.34
CA ARG A 199 16.83 -10.33 4.02
C ARG A 199 15.85 -11.10 4.89
N GLU A 200 15.41 -12.25 4.44
CA GLU A 200 14.68 -13.24 5.23
C GLU A 200 15.34 -14.64 5.18
N PRO A 201 15.27 -15.39 6.29
CA PRO A 201 14.82 -14.94 7.60
C PRO A 201 15.83 -13.97 8.21
N GLY A 202 15.35 -13.00 8.99
CA GLY A 202 16.21 -11.98 9.61
C GLY A 202 15.71 -10.54 9.38
N GLY A 203 16.63 -9.59 9.38
CA GLY A 203 16.37 -8.18 9.07
C GLY A 203 15.95 -7.32 10.27
N CYS A 204 15.54 -7.90 11.40
CA CYS A 204 15.29 -7.19 12.66
C CYS A 204 15.68 -8.06 13.88
N PRO A 205 15.84 -7.48 15.10
CA PRO A 205 16.42 -8.21 16.23
C PRO A 205 15.72 -9.52 16.61
N ILE A 206 14.40 -9.57 16.55
CA ILE A 206 13.64 -10.79 16.84
C ILE A 206 13.81 -11.81 15.70
N SER A 207 13.69 -11.36 14.46
CA SER A 207 13.85 -12.21 13.27
C SER A 207 15.27 -12.80 13.17
N GLU A 208 16.31 -12.08 13.59
CA GLU A 208 17.67 -12.62 13.63
C GLU A 208 17.82 -13.76 14.67
N ARG A 209 17.13 -13.68 15.82
CA ARG A 209 17.11 -14.79 16.77
C ARG A 209 16.38 -16.01 16.20
N ILE A 210 15.28 -15.80 15.50
CA ILE A 210 14.55 -16.88 14.82
C ILE A 210 15.45 -17.48 13.72
N ARG A 211 16.16 -16.66 12.95
CA ARG A 211 17.16 -17.11 11.97
C ARG A 211 18.20 -18.03 12.61
N GLY A 212 18.72 -17.66 13.79
CA GLY A 212 19.66 -18.50 14.53
C GLY A 212 19.10 -19.90 14.83
N VAL A 213 17.82 -20.00 15.18
CA VAL A 213 17.15 -21.30 15.39
C VAL A 213 16.97 -22.04 14.07
N LEU A 214 16.46 -21.36 13.03
CA LEU A 214 16.13 -21.97 11.72
C LEU A 214 17.35 -22.58 11.02
N LEU A 215 18.51 -21.90 11.08
CA LEU A 215 19.68 -22.28 10.29
C LEU A 215 20.71 -23.10 11.09
N SER A 216 20.58 -23.17 12.44
CA SER A 216 21.49 -23.94 13.29
C SER A 216 21.44 -25.44 12.96
N LEU A 217 22.60 -26.05 12.89
CA LEU A 217 22.72 -27.52 12.80
C LEU A 217 22.22 -28.24 14.05
N ASP A 218 22.16 -27.55 15.21
CA ASP A 218 21.58 -28.10 16.45
C ASP A 218 20.05 -28.26 16.35
N SER A 219 19.42 -27.60 15.39
CA SER A 219 17.99 -27.70 15.09
C SER A 219 17.66 -28.84 14.11
N ARG A 220 18.58 -29.79 13.87
CA ARG A 220 18.29 -31.02 13.11
C ARG A 220 17.19 -31.81 13.80
N GLY A 221 16.19 -32.23 13.02
CA GLY A 221 14.99 -32.91 13.54
C GLY A 221 13.83 -31.97 13.87
N MET A 222 13.96 -30.67 13.58
CA MET A 222 12.82 -29.76 13.57
C MET A 222 11.76 -30.29 12.59
N SER A 223 10.48 -30.30 13.00
CA SER A 223 9.40 -30.72 12.09
C SER A 223 9.21 -29.67 10.98
N ASP A 224 8.70 -30.10 9.84
CA ASP A 224 8.53 -29.24 8.67
C ASP A 224 7.50 -28.12 8.95
N GLU A 225 6.47 -28.41 9.75
CA GLU A 225 5.49 -27.40 10.19
C GLU A 225 6.12 -26.37 11.13
N CYS A 226 6.99 -26.79 12.06
CA CYS A 226 7.70 -25.88 12.95
C CYS A 226 8.62 -24.96 12.14
N GLU A 227 9.36 -25.50 11.17
CA GLU A 227 10.16 -24.72 10.23
C GLU A 227 9.31 -23.66 9.54
N ALA A 228 8.18 -24.04 8.93
CA ALA A 228 7.30 -23.13 8.21
C ALA A 228 6.72 -22.02 9.11
N LEU A 229 6.29 -22.37 10.32
CA LEU A 229 5.76 -21.42 11.30
C LEU A 229 6.82 -20.43 11.78
N LEU A 230 8.07 -20.86 11.99
CA LEU A 230 9.17 -19.99 12.35
C LEU A 230 9.54 -19.01 11.22
N TYR A 231 9.50 -19.44 9.95
CA TYR A 231 9.67 -18.54 8.81
C TYR A 231 8.55 -17.50 8.78
N ALA A 232 7.29 -17.90 9.00
CA ALA A 232 6.17 -16.97 9.04
C ALA A 232 6.28 -15.98 10.23
N ALA A 233 6.69 -16.46 11.41
CA ALA A 233 6.90 -15.60 12.58
C ALA A 233 8.04 -14.57 12.36
N SER A 234 9.17 -15.00 11.79
CA SER A 234 10.27 -14.12 11.40
C SER A 234 9.79 -13.04 10.43
N ARG A 235 9.03 -13.42 9.41
CA ARG A 235 8.46 -12.50 8.41
C ARG A 235 7.50 -11.49 9.04
N ALA A 236 6.65 -11.91 9.97
CA ALA A 236 5.69 -11.02 10.62
C ALA A 236 6.38 -9.85 11.32
N GLU A 237 7.46 -10.11 12.06
CA GLU A 237 8.24 -9.04 12.71
C GLU A 237 9.01 -8.19 11.68
N HIS A 238 9.62 -8.84 10.69
CA HIS A 238 10.38 -8.15 9.66
C HIS A 238 9.52 -7.20 8.82
N VAL A 239 8.33 -7.64 8.42
CA VAL A 239 7.37 -6.79 7.70
C VAL A 239 6.97 -5.61 8.55
N ARG A 240 6.60 -5.85 9.83
CA ARG A 240 6.12 -4.80 10.74
C ARG A 240 7.20 -3.76 11.08
N GLU A 241 8.41 -4.21 11.38
CA GLU A 241 9.45 -3.32 11.92
C GLU A 241 10.31 -2.67 10.84
N VAL A 242 10.42 -3.28 9.66
CA VAL A 242 11.41 -2.87 8.66
C VAL A 242 10.77 -2.57 7.30
N ILE A 243 10.08 -3.56 6.70
CA ILE A 243 9.64 -3.43 5.30
C ILE A 243 8.52 -2.40 5.18
N GLU A 244 7.44 -2.58 5.95
CA GLU A 244 6.26 -1.71 5.87
C GLU A 244 6.58 -0.24 6.19
N PRO A 245 7.35 0.10 7.24
CA PRO A 245 7.76 1.48 7.51
C PRO A 245 8.62 2.09 6.39
N ALA A 246 9.56 1.31 5.82
CA ALA A 246 10.39 1.79 4.72
C ALA A 246 9.57 2.10 3.46
N LEU A 247 8.64 1.21 3.11
CA LEU A 247 7.73 1.41 1.99
C LEU A 247 6.82 2.63 2.20
N LYS A 248 6.31 2.84 3.41
CA LYS A 248 5.52 4.03 3.78
C LYS A 248 6.33 5.34 3.65
N CYS A 249 7.65 5.28 3.84
CA CYS A 249 8.55 6.41 3.60
C CYS A 249 8.97 6.58 2.13
N GLY A 250 8.38 5.81 1.20
CA GLY A 250 8.71 5.92 -0.23
C GLY A 250 10.03 5.26 -0.64
N LYS A 251 10.68 4.47 0.24
CA LYS A 251 11.95 3.80 -0.08
C LYS A 251 11.76 2.60 -1.00
N ILE A 252 12.77 2.31 -1.81
CA ILE A 252 12.84 1.05 -2.55
C ILE A 252 13.45 -0.01 -1.62
N VAL A 253 12.63 -1.01 -1.25
CA VAL A 253 13.08 -2.14 -0.43
C VAL A 253 13.52 -3.28 -1.34
N ILE A 254 14.76 -3.76 -1.14
CA ILE A 254 15.34 -4.90 -1.85
C ILE A 254 15.59 -5.99 -0.80
N CYS A 255 14.84 -7.10 -0.87
CA CYS A 255 14.89 -8.18 0.11
C CYS A 255 15.50 -9.45 -0.50
N ASP A 256 16.53 -10.00 0.16
CA ASP A 256 17.02 -11.34 -0.18
C ASP A 256 16.06 -12.37 0.39
N ARG A 257 15.26 -12.95 -0.47
CA ARG A 257 14.14 -13.87 -0.19
C ARG A 257 12.95 -13.19 0.49
N PHE A 258 11.78 -13.73 0.19
CA PHE A 258 10.52 -13.36 0.83
C PHE A 258 9.54 -14.55 0.80
N LEU A 259 8.24 -14.30 0.65
CA LEU A 259 7.20 -15.35 0.66
C LEU A 259 7.40 -16.41 -0.42
N ASP A 260 7.88 -16.03 -1.60
CA ASP A 260 8.09 -16.95 -2.73
C ASP A 260 9.10 -18.05 -2.35
N SER A 261 10.15 -17.72 -1.57
CA SER A 261 11.03 -18.71 -0.96
C SER A 261 10.28 -19.69 -0.04
N SER A 262 9.37 -19.20 0.82
CA SER A 262 8.61 -20.10 1.70
C SER A 262 7.67 -21.04 0.91
N ILE A 263 7.09 -20.55 -0.17
CA ILE A 263 6.30 -21.40 -1.05
C ILE A 263 7.21 -22.44 -1.71
N ALA A 264 8.32 -22.06 -2.30
CA ALA A 264 9.24 -22.99 -2.95
C ALA A 264 9.81 -24.04 -1.97
N TYR A 265 10.32 -23.59 -0.81
CA TYR A 265 11.02 -24.47 0.15
C TYR A 265 10.06 -25.28 1.03
N GLN A 266 9.05 -24.62 1.66
CA GLN A 266 8.17 -25.30 2.60
C GLN A 266 6.95 -25.93 1.92
N ALA A 267 6.30 -25.25 0.95
CA ALA A 267 5.14 -25.86 0.30
C ALA A 267 5.52 -26.99 -0.65
N TYR A 268 6.54 -26.77 -1.49
CA TYR A 268 6.99 -27.77 -2.46
C TYR A 268 8.13 -28.64 -1.90
N GLY A 269 9.20 -28.05 -1.41
CA GLY A 269 10.36 -28.77 -0.89
C GLY A 269 10.01 -29.72 0.25
N ARG A 270 9.29 -29.23 1.28
CA ARG A 270 8.78 -30.02 2.43
C ARG A 270 7.42 -30.67 2.17
N GLU A 271 6.82 -30.46 1.01
CA GLU A 271 5.52 -31.04 0.61
C GLU A 271 4.34 -30.68 1.55
N LEU A 272 4.43 -29.50 2.25
CA LEU A 272 3.36 -29.03 3.14
C LEU A 272 2.15 -28.46 2.38
N GLY A 273 2.29 -28.21 1.09
CA GLY A 273 1.24 -27.66 0.24
C GLY A 273 1.11 -26.14 0.30
N GLU A 274 0.83 -25.54 -0.85
CA GLU A 274 0.79 -24.08 -1.01
C GLU A 274 -0.31 -23.43 -0.18
N GLY A 275 -1.48 -24.06 -0.08
CA GLY A 275 -2.60 -23.53 0.71
C GLY A 275 -2.26 -23.33 2.18
N PHE A 276 -1.57 -24.28 2.80
CA PHE A 276 -1.13 -24.18 4.20
C PHE A 276 -0.09 -23.05 4.36
N ILE A 277 0.91 -23.00 3.49
CA ILE A 277 1.97 -21.97 3.57
C ILE A 277 1.39 -20.56 3.35
N ARG A 278 0.49 -20.37 2.40
CA ARG A 278 -0.20 -19.07 2.22
C ARG A 278 -1.05 -18.70 3.43
N GLN A 279 -1.76 -19.65 4.02
CA GLN A 279 -2.61 -19.42 5.20
C GLN A 279 -1.82 -18.94 6.41
N ILE A 280 -0.72 -19.62 6.78
CA ILE A 280 0.10 -19.22 7.95
C ILE A 280 0.86 -17.91 7.71
N ASN A 281 1.16 -17.56 6.46
CA ASN A 281 1.82 -16.30 6.10
C ASN A 281 0.87 -15.13 5.90
N ALA A 282 -0.43 -15.34 5.70
CA ALA A 282 -1.39 -14.26 5.48
C ALA A 282 -1.33 -13.16 6.56
N PRO A 283 -1.33 -13.47 7.87
CA PRO A 283 -1.14 -12.46 8.91
C PRO A 283 0.27 -11.84 8.95
N ALA A 284 1.29 -12.58 8.48
CA ALA A 284 2.67 -12.13 8.48
C ALA A 284 2.94 -11.10 7.37
N VAL A 285 2.50 -11.38 6.16
CA VAL A 285 2.67 -10.46 5.02
C VAL A 285 1.71 -9.28 5.11
N ARG A 286 0.60 -9.42 5.85
CA ARG A 286 -0.47 -8.43 5.92
C ARG A 286 -0.96 -8.11 4.49
N ARG A 287 -0.64 -6.95 3.94
CA ARG A 287 -0.90 -6.58 2.54
C ARG A 287 0.38 -6.21 1.79
N VAL A 288 1.54 -6.53 2.38
CA VAL A 288 2.85 -6.20 1.82
C VAL A 288 3.32 -7.36 0.95
N PHE A 289 3.24 -7.21 -0.36
CA PHE A 289 3.75 -8.17 -1.34
C PHE A 289 4.80 -7.48 -2.22
N PRO A 290 5.79 -8.24 -2.74
CA PRO A 290 6.71 -7.70 -3.73
C PRO A 290 5.97 -7.22 -4.98
N ASP A 291 6.32 -6.03 -5.44
CA ASP A 291 5.87 -5.47 -6.72
C ASP A 291 6.62 -6.12 -7.89
N LEU A 292 7.83 -6.62 -7.58
CA LEU A 292 8.70 -7.34 -8.49
C LEU A 292 9.46 -8.43 -7.73
N THR A 293 9.45 -9.64 -8.24
CA THR A 293 10.35 -10.72 -7.83
C THR A 293 11.34 -11.01 -8.95
N LEU A 294 12.62 -10.91 -8.65
CA LEU A 294 13.72 -11.27 -9.55
C LEU A 294 14.19 -12.69 -9.19
N LEU A 295 13.79 -13.67 -10.00
CA LEU A 295 14.18 -15.06 -9.81
C LEU A 295 15.48 -15.33 -10.60
N LEU A 296 16.61 -15.38 -9.87
CA LEU A 296 17.92 -15.68 -10.43
C LEU A 296 18.06 -17.19 -10.60
N GLU A 297 18.13 -17.63 -11.85
CA GLU A 297 18.22 -19.03 -12.20
C GLU A 297 19.66 -19.41 -12.52
N LEU A 298 20.18 -20.40 -11.79
CA LEU A 298 21.49 -20.98 -12.01
C LEU A 298 21.40 -22.49 -11.81
N ASP A 299 22.05 -23.25 -12.68
CA ASP A 299 22.14 -24.67 -12.47
C ASP A 299 22.89 -25.01 -11.18
N ARG A 300 22.49 -26.12 -10.57
CA ARG A 300 22.96 -26.47 -9.24
C ARG A 300 24.45 -26.78 -9.17
N GLU A 301 25.03 -27.32 -10.21
CA GLU A 301 26.46 -27.61 -10.24
C GLU A 301 27.28 -26.30 -10.26
N SER A 302 26.84 -25.35 -11.07
CA SER A 302 27.43 -23.99 -11.11
C SER A 302 27.25 -23.27 -9.78
N ALA A 303 26.10 -23.37 -9.14
CA ALA A 303 25.85 -22.81 -7.81
C ALA A 303 26.80 -23.40 -6.74
N ARG A 304 26.95 -24.72 -6.71
CA ARG A 304 27.91 -25.41 -5.82
C ARG A 304 29.36 -25.00 -6.08
N ARG A 305 29.74 -24.87 -7.33
CA ARG A 305 31.11 -24.41 -7.69
C ARG A 305 31.39 -23.01 -7.16
N ARG A 306 30.37 -22.11 -7.23
CA ARG A 306 30.51 -20.74 -6.70
C ARG A 306 30.57 -20.67 -5.17
N LEU A 307 29.92 -21.61 -4.48
CA LEU A 307 29.94 -21.71 -3.01
C LEU A 307 31.17 -22.44 -2.48
N ALA A 308 31.92 -23.13 -3.34
CA ALA A 308 33.12 -23.89 -2.90
C ALA A 308 34.17 -22.99 -2.28
N GLY A 309 34.52 -23.27 -1.01
CA GLY A 309 35.45 -22.46 -0.22
C GLY A 309 34.79 -21.35 0.63
N GLY A 310 33.45 -21.28 0.65
CA GLY A 310 32.69 -20.35 1.50
C GLY A 310 32.50 -20.84 2.94
N ALA A 311 31.50 -20.27 3.62
CA ALA A 311 31.12 -20.68 4.98
C ALA A 311 30.61 -22.14 4.99
N PRO A 312 30.66 -22.83 6.14
CA PRO A 312 30.06 -24.15 6.29
C PRO A 312 28.56 -24.10 5.94
N PRO A 313 28.03 -25.17 5.30
CA PRO A 313 26.64 -25.21 4.91
C PRO A 313 25.71 -25.19 6.12
N ASP A 314 24.59 -24.49 6.00
CA ASP A 314 23.54 -24.47 7.02
C ASP A 314 22.64 -25.73 6.94
N ARG A 315 21.62 -25.78 7.80
CA ARG A 315 20.70 -26.91 7.92
C ARG A 315 19.92 -27.19 6.63
N LEU A 316 19.58 -26.18 5.84
CA LEU A 316 18.85 -26.35 4.60
C LEU A 316 19.77 -26.70 3.43
N GLU A 317 20.97 -26.16 3.41
CA GLU A 317 21.94 -26.44 2.33
C GLU A 317 22.43 -27.88 2.26
N ILE A 318 22.30 -28.63 3.38
CA ILE A 318 22.64 -30.06 3.46
C ILE A 318 21.52 -31.02 3.02
N GLU A 319 20.37 -30.50 2.59
CA GLU A 319 19.25 -31.32 2.14
C GLU A 319 19.57 -32.10 0.84
N LYS A 320 18.77 -33.16 0.60
CA LYS A 320 18.96 -34.07 -0.54
C LYS A 320 18.60 -33.42 -1.88
N GLU A 321 19.12 -33.99 -2.97
CA GLU A 321 18.84 -33.53 -4.34
C GLU A 321 17.34 -33.44 -4.66
N ASP A 322 16.55 -34.44 -4.23
CA ASP A 322 15.10 -34.48 -4.47
C ASP A 322 14.36 -33.29 -3.83
N PHE A 323 14.83 -32.83 -2.67
CA PHE A 323 14.28 -31.64 -2.02
C PHE A 323 14.47 -30.40 -2.91
N PHE A 324 15.69 -30.19 -3.43
CA PHE A 324 15.97 -29.04 -4.26
C PHE A 324 15.31 -29.11 -5.64
N ALA A 325 15.11 -30.32 -6.18
CA ALA A 325 14.31 -30.51 -7.40
C ALA A 325 12.86 -30.07 -7.20
N ARG A 326 12.25 -30.38 -6.02
CA ARG A 326 10.92 -29.88 -5.67
C ARG A 326 10.90 -28.37 -5.44
N VAL A 327 11.93 -27.80 -4.79
CA VAL A 327 12.07 -26.34 -4.63
C VAL A 327 12.09 -25.64 -5.99
N GLN A 328 12.87 -26.15 -6.94
CA GLN A 328 12.91 -25.59 -8.30
C GLN A 328 11.54 -25.68 -8.99
N ALA A 329 10.85 -26.80 -8.87
CA ALA A 329 9.50 -26.95 -9.40
C ALA A 329 8.51 -25.94 -8.77
N GLY A 330 8.70 -25.61 -7.48
CA GLY A 330 7.93 -24.57 -6.80
C GLY A 330 8.17 -23.16 -7.39
N TYR A 331 9.41 -22.79 -7.63
CA TYR A 331 9.73 -21.52 -8.30
C TYR A 331 9.20 -21.48 -9.74
N ASP A 332 9.28 -22.59 -10.47
CA ASP A 332 8.75 -22.69 -11.82
C ASP A 332 7.22 -22.48 -11.85
N ALA A 333 6.52 -23.10 -10.92
CA ALA A 333 5.07 -22.95 -10.78
C ALA A 333 4.68 -21.50 -10.45
N LEU A 334 5.39 -20.85 -9.51
CA LEU A 334 5.16 -19.48 -9.13
C LEU A 334 5.40 -18.51 -10.31
N ALA A 335 6.51 -18.68 -11.03
CA ALA A 335 6.84 -17.83 -12.17
C ALA A 335 5.83 -17.99 -13.32
N ALA A 336 5.30 -19.19 -13.52
CA ALA A 336 4.25 -19.46 -14.51
C ALA A 336 2.90 -18.86 -14.10
N ALA A 337 2.59 -18.87 -12.80
CA ALA A 337 1.33 -18.33 -12.27
C ALA A 337 1.32 -16.79 -12.23
N GLU A 338 2.46 -16.15 -11.99
CA GLU A 338 2.56 -14.70 -11.79
C GLU A 338 3.61 -14.03 -12.72
N PRO A 339 3.50 -14.19 -14.06
CA PRO A 339 4.53 -13.68 -15.01
C PRO A 339 4.65 -12.15 -15.04
N GLY A 340 3.63 -11.43 -14.57
CA GLY A 340 3.65 -9.96 -14.45
C GLY A 340 4.45 -9.44 -13.23
N ARG A 341 4.66 -10.30 -12.23
CA ARG A 341 5.38 -10.00 -10.99
C ARG A 341 6.74 -10.67 -10.91
N ILE A 342 6.85 -11.91 -11.35
CA ILE A 342 8.08 -12.73 -11.25
C ILE A 342 8.80 -12.73 -12.58
N VAL A 343 10.00 -12.13 -12.60
CA VAL A 343 10.88 -12.06 -13.77
C VAL A 343 12.04 -13.03 -13.59
N ARG A 344 12.17 -13.99 -14.51
CA ARG A 344 13.31 -14.92 -14.54
C ARG A 344 14.55 -14.21 -15.07
N VAL A 345 15.66 -14.39 -14.39
CA VAL A 345 16.96 -13.82 -14.74
C VAL A 345 17.98 -14.97 -14.86
N ASP A 346 18.49 -15.20 -16.05
CA ASP A 346 19.55 -16.18 -16.30
C ASP A 346 20.83 -15.73 -15.60
N ALA A 347 21.18 -16.42 -14.51
CA ALA A 347 22.34 -16.13 -13.68
C ALA A 347 23.62 -16.90 -14.10
N ASP A 348 23.56 -17.68 -15.20
CA ASP A 348 24.72 -18.37 -15.78
C ASP A 348 25.47 -17.50 -16.79
N ARG A 349 25.41 -16.20 -16.62
CA ARG A 349 26.08 -15.17 -17.41
C ARG A 349 27.08 -14.41 -16.58
N SER A 350 27.79 -13.47 -17.23
CA SER A 350 28.66 -12.53 -16.51
C SER A 350 27.84 -11.66 -15.54
N ILE A 351 28.50 -11.19 -14.48
CA ILE A 351 27.88 -10.33 -13.45
C ILE A 351 27.23 -9.10 -14.13
N GLU A 352 27.86 -8.57 -15.16
CA GLU A 352 27.42 -7.40 -15.92
C GLU A 352 26.12 -7.69 -16.70
N GLU A 353 26.08 -8.80 -17.43
CA GLU A 353 24.90 -9.18 -18.24
C GLU A 353 23.69 -9.50 -17.34
N VAL A 354 23.92 -10.19 -16.23
CA VAL A 354 22.87 -10.43 -15.21
C VAL A 354 22.35 -9.09 -14.70
N PHE A 355 23.25 -8.14 -14.41
CA PHE A 355 22.85 -6.84 -13.90
C PHE A 355 22.06 -6.01 -14.91
N GLU A 356 22.38 -6.07 -16.21
CA GLU A 356 21.59 -5.42 -17.25
C GLU A 356 20.16 -5.98 -17.30
N SER A 357 19.99 -7.31 -17.14
CA SER A 357 18.68 -7.94 -17.06
C SER A 357 17.89 -7.49 -15.82
N VAL A 358 18.55 -7.39 -14.66
CA VAL A 358 18.00 -6.87 -13.41
C VAL A 358 17.52 -5.43 -13.58
N LYS A 359 18.38 -4.54 -14.13
CA LYS A 359 18.02 -3.14 -14.40
C LYS A 359 16.80 -3.02 -15.31
N SER A 360 16.80 -3.77 -16.41
CA SER A 360 15.69 -3.74 -17.36
C SER A 360 14.35 -4.15 -16.73
N ALA A 361 14.36 -5.09 -15.79
CA ALA A 361 13.17 -5.51 -15.07
C ALA A 361 12.69 -4.44 -14.08
N VAL A 362 13.62 -3.80 -13.37
CA VAL A 362 13.33 -2.74 -12.38
C VAL A 362 12.85 -1.46 -13.06
N ASP A 363 13.47 -1.05 -14.18
CA ASP A 363 13.07 0.16 -14.92
C ASP A 363 11.60 0.13 -15.39
N LYS A 364 11.04 -1.04 -15.62
CA LYS A 364 9.63 -1.20 -15.99
C LYS A 364 8.66 -0.97 -14.82
N LYS A 365 9.18 -0.90 -13.59
CA LYS A 365 8.40 -0.71 -12.37
C LYS A 365 8.61 0.67 -11.73
N LEU A 366 9.64 1.41 -12.15
CA LEU A 366 9.91 2.80 -11.76
C LEU A 366 9.13 3.79 -12.64
#